data_bdd4d43091b9d9727c2f80e9b5bf4305
#
_entry.id   bdd4d43091b9d9727c2f80e9b5bf4305
#
_cell.length_a   1.000
_cell.length_b   1.000
_cell.length_c   1.000
_cell.angle_alpha   90.00
_cell.angle_beta   90.00
_cell.angle_gamma   90.00
#
_symmetry.space_group_name_H-M   'P 1'
#
loop_
_entity.id
_entity.type
_entity.pdbx_description
1 polymer ?
#
loop_
_entity_poly.entity_id
_entity_poly.type
_entity_poly.pdbx_seq_one_letter_code
_entity_poly.pdbx_strand_id
1 'polypeptide(L)'
;MPLLGTLARLQAVRAGRAWPLATVRHRHLAERPLVFVPLTTAGEAGAPLGAMVGTDRDAPRVLVVPQPRDRDLRWEFLAELAACVMPYLDGFMDVVEPAERSETDPESGKRVKVETELCVDAPQLVVPSRAGVEYVRLLGRSMRFRRTAEEDPDHPYPVPTQVPLLGRWFTHLAERSRVPGSSMLLSATELLSRHWATGQSSLEDQHLAALLEWIAAPDGESGAERAVRAELARDGRGLLLVPPAGPATDPAFDNKLLAPAMAAFDAARAGGRPRDAAPVRRAEEEIRRLVEEQMAGTWRSVWQAIDLLRTLPPGERVEQRWTRDRWSFTGHRDRVRAGEPPQPRRDDAVTAAQKLAVRETEQARLDAQEALDDPLVMAGRRLAGEAFEGEVTEVVMEWTDSKRPSPRPLVTLSTQDVPQLAEAGGGKVFRVLDGKTQSAAFVGYLGAARPGDADDGQGVQLVLRLLDRMGRGREPEPGSVPEKGDRVCWTLFEHDARGGPRLPEPEATPWTHGGPPGESAGAVTADAVTDEDLL
;
A
#
# COMPACT_ATOMS: atom_id res chain seq x y z
N MET A 1 -0.42 -11.45 -15.16
CA MET A 1 -0.40 -12.16 -13.86
C MET A 1 0.70 -13.21 -13.89
N PRO A 2 1.50 -13.38 -12.83
CA PRO A 2 2.47 -14.47 -12.76
C PRO A 2 1.76 -15.83 -12.91
N LEU A 3 2.41 -16.79 -13.53
CA LEU A 3 1.86 -18.13 -13.78
C LEU A 3 1.33 -18.78 -12.49
N LEU A 4 2.08 -18.63 -11.39
CA LEU A 4 1.68 -19.13 -10.07
C LEU A 4 0.31 -18.59 -9.62
N GLY A 5 0.05 -17.29 -9.80
CA GLY A 5 -1.24 -16.68 -9.45
C GLY A 5 -2.39 -17.25 -10.28
N THR A 6 -2.15 -17.56 -11.56
CA THR A 6 -3.16 -18.21 -12.43
C THR A 6 -3.44 -19.63 -11.97
N LEU A 7 -2.41 -20.41 -11.64
CA LEU A 7 -2.55 -21.76 -11.11
C LEU A 7 -3.28 -21.79 -9.77
N ALA A 8 -2.95 -20.87 -8.87
CA ALA A 8 -3.62 -20.74 -7.58
C ALA A 8 -5.11 -20.40 -7.73
N ARG A 9 -5.48 -19.51 -8.67
CA ARG A 9 -6.90 -19.21 -8.98
C ARG A 9 -7.63 -20.43 -9.54
N LEU A 10 -7.01 -21.17 -10.46
CA LEU A 10 -7.60 -22.41 -10.98
C LEU A 10 -7.83 -23.43 -9.86
N GLN A 11 -6.88 -23.55 -8.95
CA GLN A 11 -7.00 -24.43 -7.79
C GLN A 11 -8.10 -23.96 -6.83
N ALA A 12 -8.20 -22.64 -6.58
CA ALA A 12 -9.25 -22.06 -5.76
C ALA A 12 -10.65 -22.36 -6.37
N VAL A 13 -10.83 -22.18 -7.68
CA VAL A 13 -12.08 -22.51 -8.37
C VAL A 13 -12.43 -23.99 -8.22
N ARG A 14 -11.46 -24.90 -8.41
CA ARG A 14 -11.68 -26.35 -8.28
C ARG A 14 -12.03 -26.77 -6.86
N ALA A 15 -11.37 -26.16 -5.89
CA ALA A 15 -11.57 -26.47 -4.47
C ALA A 15 -12.81 -25.76 -3.87
N GLY A 16 -13.37 -24.75 -4.55
CA GLY A 16 -14.41 -23.87 -4.01
C GLY A 16 -13.96 -23.07 -2.78
N ARG A 17 -12.65 -22.90 -2.58
CA ARG A 17 -12.01 -22.21 -1.43
C ARG A 17 -10.79 -21.43 -1.89
N ALA A 18 -10.44 -20.38 -1.16
CA ALA A 18 -9.25 -19.60 -1.49
C ALA A 18 -7.97 -20.45 -1.37
N TRP A 19 -6.97 -20.12 -2.20
CA TRP A 19 -5.68 -20.76 -2.23
C TRP A 19 -4.58 -19.79 -1.82
N PRO A 20 -3.62 -20.18 -0.96
CA PRO A 20 -2.57 -19.28 -0.50
C PRO A 20 -1.66 -18.84 -1.65
N LEU A 21 -1.32 -17.55 -1.67
CA LEU A 21 -0.34 -16.91 -2.57
C LEU A 21 0.93 -16.50 -1.84
N ALA A 22 0.91 -16.51 -0.51
CA ALA A 22 2.00 -16.11 0.34
C ALA A 22 2.05 -16.97 1.60
N THR A 23 3.25 -17.19 2.13
CA THR A 23 3.49 -17.92 3.39
C THR A 23 3.82 -16.98 4.54
N VAL A 24 4.15 -15.73 4.23
CA VAL A 24 4.45 -14.67 5.19
C VAL A 24 3.64 -13.42 4.88
N ARG A 25 3.45 -12.57 5.86
CA ARG A 25 2.82 -11.27 5.70
C ARG A 25 3.81 -10.25 5.14
N HIS A 26 3.48 -9.63 4.02
CA HIS A 26 4.34 -8.66 3.33
C HIS A 26 4.12 -7.21 3.75
N ARG A 27 3.23 -6.92 4.68
CA ARG A 27 2.97 -5.58 5.23
C ARG A 27 3.10 -5.58 6.73
N HIS A 28 3.58 -4.47 7.27
CA HIS A 28 3.51 -4.23 8.69
C HIS A 28 2.03 -4.15 9.12
N LEU A 29 1.70 -4.77 10.26
CA LEU A 29 0.42 -4.59 10.94
C LEU A 29 0.71 -4.11 12.35
N ALA A 30 0.28 -2.89 12.63
CA ALA A 30 0.36 -2.32 13.96
C ALA A 30 -0.43 -3.16 14.98
N GLU A 31 0.00 -3.16 16.21
CA GLU A 31 -0.73 -3.83 17.30
C GLU A 31 -2.14 -3.23 17.48
N ARG A 32 -2.23 -1.90 17.38
CA ARG A 32 -3.49 -1.15 17.49
C ARG A 32 -3.68 -0.22 16.27
N PRO A 33 -4.05 -0.75 15.10
CA PRO A 33 -4.32 0.09 13.93
C PRO A 33 -5.61 0.87 14.15
N LEU A 34 -5.71 2.05 13.55
CA LEU A 34 -6.97 2.78 13.48
C LEU A 34 -7.81 2.25 12.31
N VAL A 35 -8.89 1.57 12.62
CA VAL A 35 -9.86 1.13 11.59
C VAL A 35 -10.80 2.28 11.27
N PHE A 36 -10.99 2.53 9.98
CA PHE A 36 -11.89 3.55 9.46
C PHE A 36 -12.79 2.97 8.38
N VAL A 37 -14.08 2.88 8.68
CA VAL A 37 -15.13 2.41 7.77
C VAL A 37 -16.00 3.61 7.39
N PRO A 38 -15.69 4.30 6.28
CA PRO A 38 -16.49 5.43 5.80
C PRO A 38 -17.76 4.96 5.09
N LEU A 39 -18.79 5.80 5.10
CA LEU A 39 -20.02 5.58 4.36
C LEU A 39 -20.47 6.85 3.65
N THR A 40 -20.92 6.70 2.39
CA THR A 40 -21.54 7.71 1.55
C THR A 40 -22.81 7.14 0.94
N THR A 41 -23.69 7.98 0.43
CA THR A 41 -24.80 7.48 -0.40
C THR A 41 -24.28 7.01 -1.76
N ALA A 42 -25.03 6.13 -2.42
CA ALA A 42 -24.67 5.64 -3.76
C ALA A 42 -24.63 6.76 -4.82
N GLY A 43 -25.42 7.81 -4.65
CA GLY A 43 -25.53 8.93 -5.59
C GLY A 43 -24.58 10.12 -5.31
N GLU A 44 -23.97 10.19 -4.14
CA GLU A 44 -23.17 11.35 -3.70
C GLU A 44 -21.85 10.88 -3.05
N ALA A 45 -20.95 10.33 -3.89
CA ALA A 45 -19.71 9.72 -3.44
C ALA A 45 -18.75 10.65 -2.68
N GLY A 46 -18.90 11.97 -2.83
CA GLY A 46 -18.09 12.97 -2.15
C GLY A 46 -18.62 13.39 -0.77
N ALA A 47 -19.93 13.25 -0.53
CA ALA A 47 -20.54 13.70 0.70
C ALA A 47 -20.54 12.61 1.78
N PRO A 48 -19.96 12.86 2.99
CA PRO A 48 -20.01 11.89 4.06
C PRO A 48 -21.46 11.68 4.54
N LEU A 49 -21.84 10.41 4.69
CA LEU A 49 -23.08 9.98 5.35
C LEU A 49 -22.80 9.50 6.78
N GLY A 50 -21.67 8.85 6.98
CA GLY A 50 -21.25 8.37 8.28
C GLY A 50 -19.89 7.71 8.28
N ALA A 51 -19.43 7.32 9.45
CA ALA A 51 -18.23 6.52 9.62
C ALA A 51 -18.26 5.72 10.93
N MET A 52 -17.64 4.55 10.93
CA MET A 52 -17.13 3.89 12.13
C MET A 52 -15.63 4.04 12.21
N VAL A 53 -15.11 4.48 13.36
CA VAL A 53 -13.69 4.73 13.58
C VAL A 53 -13.26 4.31 14.97
N GLY A 54 -12.09 3.69 15.09
CA GLY A 54 -11.53 3.32 16.39
C GLY A 54 -10.39 2.30 16.30
N THR A 55 -9.68 2.14 17.41
CA THR A 55 -8.59 1.17 17.59
C THR A 55 -9.03 -0.05 18.41
N ASP A 56 -10.27 -0.07 18.85
CA ASP A 56 -10.87 -1.14 19.64
C ASP A 56 -12.05 -1.73 18.86
N ARG A 57 -12.02 -3.05 18.66
CA ARG A 57 -13.06 -3.81 17.97
C ARG A 57 -14.45 -3.63 18.57
N ASP A 58 -14.51 -3.60 19.91
CA ASP A 58 -15.74 -3.65 20.66
C ASP A 58 -16.28 -2.25 21.02
N ALA A 59 -15.50 -1.19 20.76
CA ALA A 59 -15.83 0.18 21.08
C ALA A 59 -15.64 1.15 19.90
N PRO A 60 -16.28 0.94 18.74
CA PRO A 60 -16.22 1.88 17.63
C PRO A 60 -16.91 3.19 17.97
N ARG A 61 -16.35 4.31 17.51
CA ARG A 61 -17.07 5.58 17.45
C ARG A 61 -17.89 5.61 16.16
N VAL A 62 -19.19 5.83 16.30
CA VAL A 62 -20.14 5.96 15.18
C VAL A 62 -20.43 7.43 14.96
N LEU A 63 -20.06 7.93 13.80
CA LEU A 63 -20.28 9.30 13.34
C LEU A 63 -21.31 9.29 12.23
N VAL A 64 -22.24 10.24 12.22
CA VAL A 64 -23.36 10.26 11.26
C VAL A 64 -23.68 11.68 10.82
N VAL A 65 -23.94 11.86 9.54
CA VAL A 65 -24.47 13.10 8.95
C VAL A 65 -25.95 12.88 8.64
N PRO A 66 -26.86 13.46 9.43
CA PRO A 66 -28.31 13.25 9.24
C PRO A 66 -28.85 13.75 7.89
N GLN A 67 -28.18 14.75 7.30
CA GLN A 67 -28.48 15.29 5.97
C GLN A 67 -27.17 15.61 5.23
N PRO A 68 -26.66 14.69 4.36
CA PRO A 68 -25.40 14.88 3.63
C PRO A 68 -25.34 16.12 2.73
N ARG A 69 -26.50 16.68 2.34
CA ARG A 69 -26.58 17.92 1.56
C ARG A 69 -26.46 19.19 2.41
N ASP A 70 -26.63 19.08 3.73
CA ASP A 70 -26.42 20.18 4.66
C ASP A 70 -24.91 20.34 4.93
N ARG A 71 -24.35 21.46 4.48
CA ARG A 71 -22.92 21.75 4.62
C ARG A 71 -22.47 21.82 6.08
N ASP A 72 -23.26 22.42 6.95
CA ASP A 72 -22.86 22.65 8.33
C ASP A 72 -22.82 21.31 9.10
N LEU A 73 -23.75 20.40 8.81
CA LEU A 73 -23.73 19.04 9.36
C LEU A 73 -22.52 18.22 8.86
N ARG A 74 -22.06 18.44 7.62
CA ARG A 74 -20.83 17.83 7.15
C ARG A 74 -19.60 18.36 7.89
N TRP A 75 -19.53 19.66 8.17
CA TRP A 75 -18.41 20.22 8.93
C TRP A 75 -18.41 19.76 10.38
N GLU A 76 -19.56 19.61 11.02
CA GLU A 76 -19.69 19.00 12.34
C GLU A 76 -19.13 17.56 12.33
N PHE A 77 -19.55 16.74 11.36
CA PHE A 77 -19.03 15.38 11.19
C PHE A 77 -17.51 15.37 11.00
N LEU A 78 -16.94 16.26 10.17
CA LEU A 78 -15.50 16.31 9.95
C LEU A 78 -14.75 16.79 11.19
N ALA A 79 -15.32 17.65 12.01
CA ALA A 79 -14.78 18.03 13.31
C ALA A 79 -14.79 16.85 14.30
N GLU A 80 -15.88 16.08 14.35
CA GLU A 80 -15.97 14.86 15.17
C GLU A 80 -14.98 13.79 14.69
N LEU A 81 -14.81 13.64 13.37
CA LEU A 81 -13.81 12.75 12.79
C LEU A 81 -12.38 13.19 13.16
N ALA A 82 -12.10 14.49 13.09
CA ALA A 82 -10.81 15.02 13.55
C ALA A 82 -10.59 14.75 15.04
N ALA A 83 -11.61 14.92 15.88
CA ALA A 83 -11.53 14.61 17.31
C ALA A 83 -11.29 13.13 17.62
N CYS A 84 -11.59 12.22 16.67
CA CYS A 84 -11.27 10.79 16.79
C CYS A 84 -9.86 10.47 16.27
N VAL A 85 -9.48 11.05 15.13
CA VAL A 85 -8.25 10.68 14.40
C VAL A 85 -7.03 11.41 14.93
N MET A 86 -7.14 12.71 15.23
CA MET A 86 -5.99 13.52 15.64
C MET A 86 -5.31 13.01 16.93
N PRO A 87 -6.03 12.66 18.01
CA PRO A 87 -5.38 12.11 19.20
C PRO A 87 -4.61 10.80 18.94
N TYR A 88 -5.08 9.98 17.99
CA TYR A 88 -4.37 8.77 17.58
C TYR A 88 -3.06 9.11 16.87
N LEU A 89 -3.07 10.08 15.95
CA LEU A 89 -1.87 10.54 15.25
C LEU A 89 -0.88 11.20 16.23
N ASP A 90 -1.39 12.06 17.11
CA ASP A 90 -0.58 12.80 18.10
C ASP A 90 0.17 11.83 19.04
N GLY A 91 -0.42 10.68 19.35
CA GLY A 91 0.21 9.65 20.19
C GLY A 91 1.54 9.11 19.67
N PHE A 92 1.85 9.30 18.38
CA PHE A 92 3.12 8.87 17.76
C PHE A 92 4.13 10.02 17.60
N MET A 93 3.72 11.29 17.77
CA MET A 93 4.53 12.44 17.36
C MET A 93 5.69 12.77 18.30
N ASP A 94 5.53 12.50 19.59
CA ASP A 94 6.47 12.95 20.63
C ASP A 94 7.37 11.83 21.18
N VAL A 95 7.11 10.59 20.79
CA VAL A 95 7.95 9.45 21.16
C VAL A 95 9.00 9.25 20.08
N VAL A 96 10.21 9.72 20.32
CA VAL A 96 11.30 9.75 19.34
C VAL A 96 12.56 9.04 19.85
N GLU A 97 13.38 8.59 18.92
CA GLU A 97 14.70 8.02 19.15
C GLU A 97 15.76 8.76 18.32
N PRO A 98 17.03 8.83 18.78
CA PRO A 98 18.13 9.36 17.97
C PRO A 98 18.32 8.53 16.70
N ALA A 99 18.50 9.18 15.56
CA ALA A 99 18.74 8.52 14.28
C ALA A 99 19.72 9.32 13.43
N GLU A 100 20.40 8.64 12.51
CA GLU A 100 21.26 9.28 11.52
C GLU A 100 20.59 9.26 10.15
N ARG A 101 20.54 10.40 9.49
CA ARG A 101 20.11 10.53 8.11
C ARG A 101 21.26 10.97 7.22
N SER A 102 21.39 10.36 6.06
CA SER A 102 22.35 10.79 5.04
C SER A 102 21.71 11.85 4.16
N GLU A 103 22.20 13.07 4.20
CA GLU A 103 21.75 14.18 3.36
C GLU A 103 22.86 14.62 2.40
N THR A 104 22.48 15.23 1.28
CA THR A 104 23.45 15.85 0.39
C THR A 104 23.62 17.30 0.82
N ASP A 105 24.81 17.64 1.25
CA ASP A 105 25.18 19.02 1.57
C ASP A 105 25.04 19.90 0.31
N PRO A 106 24.19 20.94 0.34
CA PRO A 106 23.92 21.76 -0.84
C PRO A 106 25.14 22.53 -1.36
N GLU A 107 26.13 22.82 -0.50
CA GLU A 107 27.33 23.56 -0.88
C GLU A 107 28.41 22.66 -1.48
N SER A 108 28.63 21.49 -0.90
CA SER A 108 29.72 20.60 -1.32
C SER A 108 29.26 19.46 -2.25
N GLY A 109 27.96 19.21 -2.39
CA GLY A 109 27.40 18.08 -3.12
C GLY A 109 27.73 16.71 -2.50
N LYS A 110 28.36 16.68 -1.31
CA LYS A 110 28.76 15.45 -0.64
C LYS A 110 27.67 14.95 0.29
N ARG A 111 27.61 13.64 0.43
CA ARG A 111 26.74 13.02 1.44
C ARG A 111 27.35 13.20 2.82
N VAL A 112 26.61 13.86 3.70
CA VAL A 112 26.93 14.04 5.12
C VAL A 112 25.90 13.29 5.96
N LYS A 113 26.33 12.77 7.11
CA LYS A 113 25.43 12.21 8.10
C LYS A 113 24.97 13.34 9.01
N VAL A 114 23.66 13.47 9.14
CA VAL A 114 23.03 14.44 10.04
C VAL A 114 22.33 13.66 11.15
N GLU A 115 22.64 14.01 12.39
CA GLU A 115 21.91 13.51 13.54
C GLU A 115 20.51 14.15 13.55
N THR A 116 19.49 13.35 13.74
CA THR A 116 18.09 13.77 13.77
C THR A 116 17.29 12.87 14.68
N GLU A 117 16.02 13.21 14.87
CA GLU A 117 15.07 12.38 15.60
C GLU A 117 14.21 11.58 14.62
N LEU A 118 13.89 10.36 14.99
CA LEU A 118 12.95 9.50 14.29
C LEU A 118 11.84 9.09 15.27
N CYS A 119 10.58 9.24 14.88
CA CYS A 119 9.48 8.69 15.67
C CYS A 119 9.65 7.18 15.85
N VAL A 120 9.52 6.70 17.08
CA VAL A 120 9.72 5.27 17.43
C VAL A 120 8.74 4.39 16.67
N ASP A 121 7.54 4.89 16.38
CA ASP A 121 6.53 4.21 15.58
C ASP A 121 5.76 5.22 14.72
N ALA A 122 4.83 4.74 13.89
CA ALA A 122 4.00 5.56 13.03
C ALA A 122 2.53 5.09 13.04
N PRO A 123 1.57 5.98 12.75
CA PRO A 123 0.16 5.62 12.70
C PRO A 123 -0.13 4.71 11.50
N GLN A 124 -1.07 3.79 11.71
CA GLN A 124 -1.59 2.94 10.65
C GLN A 124 -3.11 3.04 10.58
N LEU A 125 -3.61 3.38 9.40
CA LEU A 125 -5.04 3.44 9.09
C LEU A 125 -5.42 2.24 8.22
N VAL A 126 -6.48 1.52 8.59
CA VAL A 126 -7.01 0.38 7.84
C VAL A 126 -8.44 0.68 7.39
N VAL A 127 -8.69 0.59 6.09
CA VAL A 127 -10.02 0.76 5.48
C VAL A 127 -10.48 -0.55 4.84
N PRO A 128 -11.80 -0.73 4.63
CA PRO A 128 -12.34 -2.00 4.12
C PRO A 128 -11.84 -2.36 2.73
N SER A 129 -11.81 -1.41 1.80
CA SER A 129 -11.53 -1.63 0.38
C SER A 129 -10.71 -0.51 -0.22
N ARG A 130 -10.26 -0.68 -1.46
CA ARG A 130 -9.57 0.35 -2.23
C ARG A 130 -10.38 1.65 -2.34
N ALA A 131 -11.71 1.54 -2.48
CA ALA A 131 -12.58 2.73 -2.51
C ALA A 131 -12.50 3.53 -1.21
N GLY A 132 -12.26 2.89 -0.06
CA GLY A 132 -11.99 3.57 1.21
C GLY A 132 -10.69 4.37 1.20
N VAL A 133 -9.63 3.86 0.55
CA VAL A 133 -8.35 4.60 0.36
C VAL A 133 -8.58 5.86 -0.49
N GLU A 134 -9.33 5.72 -1.60
CA GLU A 134 -9.66 6.87 -2.46
C GLU A 134 -10.54 7.89 -1.73
N TYR A 135 -11.44 7.43 -0.85
CA TYR A 135 -12.25 8.32 -0.04
C TYR A 135 -11.42 9.10 1.00
N VAL A 136 -10.44 8.47 1.66
CA VAL A 136 -9.47 9.18 2.53
C VAL A 136 -8.72 10.25 1.73
N ARG A 137 -8.31 9.94 0.50
CA ARG A 137 -7.66 10.90 -0.40
C ARG A 137 -8.59 12.07 -0.75
N LEU A 138 -9.84 11.78 -1.08
CA LEU A 138 -10.84 12.80 -1.41
C LEU A 138 -11.07 13.74 -0.22
N LEU A 139 -11.31 13.19 0.98
CA LEU A 139 -11.46 13.99 2.20
C LEU A 139 -10.22 14.85 2.47
N GLY A 140 -9.02 14.26 2.37
CA GLY A 140 -7.76 14.99 2.58
C GLY A 140 -7.65 16.20 1.65
N ARG A 141 -7.94 16.00 0.36
CA ARG A 141 -7.86 17.06 -0.66
C ARG A 141 -8.91 18.13 -0.48
N SER A 142 -10.12 17.78 -0.06
CA SER A 142 -11.23 18.74 0.15
C SER A 142 -11.02 19.61 1.38
N MET A 143 -10.35 19.09 2.43
CA MET A 143 -10.21 19.77 3.71
C MET A 143 -8.96 20.66 3.84
N ARG A 144 -7.80 20.24 3.29
CA ARG A 144 -6.49 20.82 3.63
C ARG A 144 -6.27 22.30 3.29
N PHE A 145 -7.09 22.87 2.40
CA PHE A 145 -7.06 24.29 2.02
C PHE A 145 -8.24 25.10 2.59
N ARG A 146 -9.08 24.49 3.42
CA ARG A 146 -10.18 25.23 4.06
C ARG A 146 -9.61 26.18 5.10
N ARG A 147 -10.25 27.32 5.24
CA ARG A 147 -9.86 28.35 6.21
C ARG A 147 -10.71 28.27 7.47
N THR A 148 -10.07 28.49 8.59
CA THR A 148 -10.73 28.59 9.89
C THR A 148 -11.07 30.05 10.20
N ALA A 149 -11.94 30.28 11.17
CA ALA A 149 -12.25 31.64 11.64
C ALA A 149 -11.05 32.31 12.32
N GLU A 150 -10.07 31.54 12.81
CA GLU A 150 -8.83 32.03 13.41
C GLU A 150 -7.86 32.56 12.36
N GLU A 151 -7.76 31.87 11.19
CA GLU A 151 -6.90 32.24 10.07
C GLU A 151 -7.49 33.39 9.24
N ASP A 152 -8.81 33.42 9.08
CA ASP A 152 -9.53 34.41 8.28
C ASP A 152 -10.90 34.71 8.93
N PRO A 153 -10.97 35.68 9.86
CA PRO A 153 -12.22 36.03 10.56
C PRO A 153 -13.36 36.49 9.64
N ASP A 154 -13.01 37.02 8.47
CA ASP A 154 -13.98 37.53 7.49
C ASP A 154 -14.39 36.45 6.46
N HIS A 155 -13.86 35.23 6.60
CA HIS A 155 -14.21 34.13 5.69
C HIS A 155 -15.71 33.79 5.82
N PRO A 156 -16.46 33.78 4.70
CA PRO A 156 -17.92 33.63 4.77
C PRO A 156 -18.37 32.26 5.32
N TYR A 157 -17.50 31.26 5.25
CA TYR A 157 -17.80 29.89 5.66
C TYR A 157 -16.57 29.22 6.31
N PRO A 158 -16.18 29.66 7.52
CA PRO A 158 -15.04 29.06 8.20
C PRO A 158 -15.36 27.64 8.63
N VAL A 159 -14.33 26.77 8.62
CA VAL A 159 -14.43 25.39 9.09
C VAL A 159 -13.88 25.27 10.51
N PRO A 160 -14.25 24.23 11.26
CA PRO A 160 -13.63 23.94 12.56
C PRO A 160 -12.12 23.80 12.48
N THR A 161 -11.39 24.30 13.47
CA THR A 161 -9.93 24.50 13.48
C THR A 161 -9.12 23.24 13.12
N GLN A 162 -9.55 22.04 13.55
CA GLN A 162 -8.82 20.81 13.30
C GLN A 162 -9.08 20.20 11.91
N VAL A 163 -10.08 20.66 11.16
CA VAL A 163 -10.46 20.09 9.87
C VAL A 163 -9.36 20.25 8.82
N PRO A 164 -8.75 21.42 8.61
CA PRO A 164 -7.64 21.56 7.65
C PRO A 164 -6.42 20.71 8.04
N LEU A 165 -6.13 20.59 9.33
CA LEU A 165 -5.02 19.76 9.83
C LEU A 165 -5.27 18.28 9.55
N LEU A 166 -6.47 17.75 9.83
CA LEU A 166 -6.87 16.41 9.44
C LEU A 166 -6.73 16.22 7.92
N GLY A 167 -7.13 17.23 7.14
CA GLY A 167 -6.98 17.24 5.67
C GLY A 167 -5.52 17.07 5.21
N ARG A 168 -4.57 17.72 5.88
CA ARG A 168 -3.13 17.57 5.61
C ARG A 168 -2.67 16.13 5.89
N TRP A 169 -3.07 15.56 7.03
CA TRP A 169 -2.71 14.19 7.40
C TRP A 169 -3.33 13.15 6.47
N PHE A 170 -4.61 13.27 6.13
CA PHE A 170 -5.27 12.35 5.19
C PHE A 170 -4.64 12.43 3.79
N THR A 171 -4.27 13.63 3.34
CA THR A 171 -3.53 13.80 2.08
C THR A 171 -2.18 13.08 2.14
N HIS A 172 -1.43 13.23 3.24
CA HIS A 172 -0.14 12.56 3.41
C HIS A 172 -0.28 11.04 3.43
N LEU A 173 -1.22 10.49 4.21
CA LEU A 173 -1.48 9.05 4.28
C LEU A 173 -1.86 8.49 2.91
N ALA A 174 -2.76 9.17 2.18
CA ALA A 174 -3.18 8.77 0.85
C ALA A 174 -2.05 8.84 -0.19
N GLU A 175 -1.21 9.87 -0.17
CA GLU A 175 -0.03 9.93 -1.05
C GLU A 175 1.00 8.87 -0.67
N ARG A 176 1.19 8.59 0.62
CA ARG A 176 2.11 7.56 1.08
C ARG A 176 1.63 6.15 0.71
N SER A 177 0.32 5.87 0.73
CA SER A 177 -0.24 4.57 0.30
C SER A 177 0.06 4.23 -1.16
N ARG A 178 0.35 5.24 -1.99
CA ARG A 178 0.76 5.05 -3.40
C ARG A 178 2.22 4.63 -3.55
N VAL A 179 3.01 4.71 -2.49
CA VAL A 179 4.39 4.23 -2.49
C VAL A 179 4.39 2.74 -2.19
N PRO A 180 4.88 1.89 -3.11
CA PRO A 180 4.90 0.44 -2.93
C PRO A 180 5.61 0.04 -1.63
N GLY A 181 5.00 -0.85 -0.88
CA GLY A 181 5.53 -1.32 0.40
C GLY A 181 5.08 -0.53 1.63
N SER A 182 4.46 0.65 1.46
CA SER A 182 3.93 1.41 2.59
C SER A 182 2.80 0.67 3.31
N SER A 183 2.77 0.83 4.62
CA SER A 183 1.77 0.23 5.51
C SER A 183 1.00 1.26 6.34
N MET A 184 1.13 2.56 6.04
CA MET A 184 0.45 3.62 6.82
C MET A 184 -1.05 3.74 6.52
N LEU A 185 -1.47 3.44 5.29
CA LEU A 185 -2.89 3.38 4.91
C LEU A 185 -3.11 2.12 4.09
N LEU A 186 -3.88 1.20 4.62
CA LEU A 186 -4.08 -0.14 4.07
C LEU A 186 -5.54 -0.41 3.72
N SER A 187 -5.76 -1.08 2.60
CA SER A 187 -7.04 -1.66 2.20
C SER A 187 -7.08 -3.14 2.61
N ALA A 188 -8.08 -3.53 3.40
CA ALA A 188 -8.22 -4.92 3.84
C ALA A 188 -8.39 -5.89 2.66
N THR A 189 -9.22 -5.53 1.66
CA THR A 189 -9.43 -6.37 0.47
C THR A 189 -8.15 -6.54 -0.35
N GLU A 190 -7.36 -5.47 -0.57
CA GLU A 190 -6.11 -5.56 -1.31
C GLU A 190 -5.05 -6.38 -0.57
N LEU A 191 -5.01 -6.30 0.76
CA LEU A 191 -4.12 -7.12 1.56
C LEU A 191 -4.49 -8.60 1.46
N LEU A 192 -5.76 -8.93 1.66
CA LEU A 192 -6.22 -10.32 1.57
C LEU A 192 -5.97 -10.90 0.18
N SER A 193 -6.29 -10.18 -0.91
CA SER A 193 -6.09 -10.62 -2.29
C SER A 193 -4.61 -10.81 -2.68
N ARG A 194 -3.67 -10.22 -1.93
CA ARG A 194 -2.23 -10.49 -2.11
C ARG A 194 -1.79 -11.80 -1.47
N HIS A 195 -2.51 -12.27 -0.46
CA HIS A 195 -2.12 -13.46 0.31
C HIS A 195 -2.96 -14.69 -0.07
N TRP A 196 -4.15 -14.50 -0.64
CA TRP A 196 -5.05 -15.58 -1.05
C TRP A 196 -5.64 -15.32 -2.43
N ALA A 197 -5.54 -16.32 -3.29
CA ALA A 197 -6.25 -16.35 -4.57
C ALA A 197 -7.67 -16.89 -4.38
N THR A 198 -8.63 -16.23 -4.98
CA THR A 198 -10.03 -16.69 -5.09
C THR A 198 -10.35 -17.05 -6.53
N GLY A 199 -11.57 -17.59 -6.76
CA GLY A 199 -12.13 -17.75 -8.09
C GLY A 199 -12.78 -16.48 -8.63
N GLN A 200 -12.85 -15.41 -7.84
CA GLN A 200 -13.51 -14.15 -8.18
C GLN A 200 -12.62 -13.27 -9.06
N SER A 201 -13.23 -12.31 -9.75
CA SER A 201 -12.51 -11.21 -10.39
C SER A 201 -11.94 -10.25 -9.34
N SER A 202 -10.99 -9.42 -9.74
CA SER A 202 -10.42 -8.39 -8.83
C SER A 202 -11.45 -7.32 -8.41
N LEU A 203 -12.56 -7.18 -9.14
CA LEU A 203 -13.66 -6.30 -8.75
C LEU A 203 -14.54 -6.95 -7.67
N GLU A 204 -14.89 -8.21 -7.82
CA GLU A 204 -15.63 -8.98 -6.82
C GLU A 204 -14.84 -9.12 -5.51
N ASP A 205 -13.51 -9.28 -5.59
CA ASP A 205 -12.61 -9.30 -4.42
C ASP A 205 -12.65 -7.98 -3.62
N GLN A 206 -13.19 -6.88 -4.15
CA GLN A 206 -13.42 -5.65 -3.37
C GLN A 206 -14.62 -5.76 -2.41
N HIS A 207 -15.46 -6.79 -2.53
CA HIS A 207 -16.50 -7.08 -1.55
C HIS A 207 -15.91 -7.86 -0.38
N LEU A 208 -15.52 -7.15 0.68
CA LEU A 208 -14.74 -7.71 1.80
C LEU A 208 -15.40 -8.95 2.43
N ALA A 209 -16.71 -8.93 2.65
CA ALA A 209 -17.40 -10.08 3.25
C ALA A 209 -17.36 -11.31 2.32
N ALA A 210 -17.57 -11.13 1.01
CA ALA A 210 -17.49 -12.23 0.03
C ALA A 210 -16.06 -12.80 -0.04
N LEU A 211 -15.04 -11.93 -0.03
CA LEU A 211 -13.63 -12.34 0.00
C LEU A 211 -13.30 -13.17 1.26
N LEU A 212 -13.82 -12.76 2.42
CA LEU A 212 -13.64 -13.49 3.67
C LEU A 212 -14.33 -14.87 3.63
N GLU A 213 -15.50 -14.99 2.99
CA GLU A 213 -16.17 -16.27 2.81
C GLU A 213 -15.36 -17.25 1.95
N TRP A 214 -14.62 -16.76 0.95
CA TRP A 214 -13.68 -17.58 0.19
C TRP A 214 -12.53 -18.08 1.05
N ILE A 215 -11.95 -17.20 1.90
CA ILE A 215 -10.73 -17.48 2.67
C ILE A 215 -11.04 -18.36 3.89
N ALA A 216 -12.10 -18.03 4.62
CA ALA A 216 -12.41 -18.62 5.92
C ALA A 216 -13.67 -19.51 5.89
N ALA A 217 -14.02 -20.11 4.76
CA ALA A 217 -15.14 -21.05 4.69
C ALA A 217 -14.92 -22.21 5.66
N PRO A 218 -15.96 -22.62 6.43
CA PRO A 218 -15.90 -23.81 7.28
C PRO A 218 -15.59 -25.07 6.47
N ASP A 219 -15.06 -26.09 7.14
CA ASP A 219 -14.78 -27.36 6.48
C ASP A 219 -16.06 -28.01 5.96
N GLY A 220 -16.01 -28.47 4.72
CA GLY A 220 -17.15 -29.09 4.03
C GLY A 220 -18.12 -28.10 3.38
N GLU A 221 -17.93 -26.79 3.55
CA GLU A 221 -18.72 -25.75 2.87
C GLU A 221 -17.96 -25.13 1.70
N SER A 222 -18.69 -24.76 0.64
CA SER A 222 -18.13 -24.05 -0.51
C SER A 222 -18.01 -22.55 -0.19
N GLY A 223 -16.77 -22.03 -0.12
CA GLY A 223 -16.50 -20.62 0.01
C GLY A 223 -17.03 -19.82 -1.17
N ALA A 224 -16.99 -20.41 -2.38
CA ALA A 224 -17.56 -19.81 -3.59
C ALA A 224 -19.07 -19.55 -3.47
N GLU A 225 -19.84 -20.54 -3.00
CA GLU A 225 -21.30 -20.39 -2.83
C GLU A 225 -21.64 -19.40 -1.72
N ARG A 226 -20.87 -19.39 -0.64
CA ARG A 226 -21.01 -18.45 0.47
C ARG A 226 -20.71 -17.02 0.03
N ALA A 227 -19.67 -16.82 -0.77
CA ALA A 227 -19.30 -15.51 -1.30
C ALA A 227 -20.39 -14.94 -2.23
N VAL A 228 -20.92 -15.75 -3.16
CA VAL A 228 -22.05 -15.36 -4.00
C VAL A 228 -23.28 -14.96 -3.16
N ARG A 229 -23.55 -15.71 -2.09
CA ARG A 229 -24.64 -15.40 -1.17
C ARG A 229 -24.39 -14.09 -0.43
N ALA A 230 -23.15 -13.86 0.06
CA ALA A 230 -22.79 -12.62 0.76
C ALA A 230 -22.93 -11.40 -0.16
N GLU A 231 -22.60 -11.53 -1.44
CA GLU A 231 -22.66 -10.42 -2.39
C GLU A 231 -24.08 -10.13 -2.91
N LEU A 232 -24.88 -11.17 -3.17
CA LEU A 232 -26.10 -11.03 -3.94
C LEU A 232 -27.40 -11.26 -3.15
N ALA A 233 -27.34 -11.89 -1.97
CA ALA A 233 -28.55 -12.24 -1.24
C ALA A 233 -29.28 -11.01 -0.73
N ARG A 234 -30.62 -11.00 -0.94
CA ARG A 234 -31.50 -9.90 -0.54
C ARG A 234 -32.65 -10.43 0.33
N ASP A 235 -33.15 -9.57 1.20
CA ASP A 235 -34.34 -9.82 2.00
C ASP A 235 -35.64 -9.67 1.18
N GLY A 236 -36.78 -9.96 1.80
CA GLY A 236 -38.11 -9.82 1.16
C GLY A 236 -38.46 -8.38 0.73
N ARG A 237 -37.72 -7.37 1.19
CA ARG A 237 -37.84 -5.97 0.77
C ARG A 237 -36.86 -5.62 -0.36
N GLY A 238 -36.00 -6.56 -0.76
CA GLY A 238 -34.98 -6.37 -1.79
C GLY A 238 -33.76 -5.59 -1.31
N LEU A 239 -33.49 -5.57 0.00
CA LEU A 239 -32.26 -5.02 0.59
C LEU A 239 -31.20 -6.11 0.65
N LEU A 240 -29.94 -5.75 0.44
CA LEU A 240 -28.81 -6.69 0.63
C LEU A 240 -28.78 -7.18 2.08
N LEU A 241 -28.60 -8.50 2.26
CA LEU A 241 -28.39 -9.09 3.59
C LEU A 241 -27.02 -8.71 4.17
N VAL A 242 -26.03 -8.57 3.30
CA VAL A 242 -24.70 -8.09 3.66
C VAL A 242 -24.44 -6.80 2.88
N PRO A 243 -24.37 -5.64 3.56
CA PRO A 243 -24.07 -4.38 2.90
C PRO A 243 -22.70 -4.41 2.19
N PRO A 244 -22.50 -3.65 1.11
CA PRO A 244 -21.20 -3.54 0.47
C PRO A 244 -20.17 -2.96 1.45
N ALA A 245 -18.90 -3.26 1.22
CA ALA A 245 -17.81 -2.78 2.09
C ALA A 245 -17.62 -1.25 2.08
N GLY A 246 -18.42 -0.52 1.32
CA GLY A 246 -18.39 0.93 1.24
C GLY A 246 -17.23 1.49 0.38
N PRO A 247 -17.09 2.82 0.36
CA PRO A 247 -17.92 3.77 1.09
C PRO A 247 -19.37 3.91 0.58
N ALA A 248 -19.66 3.63 -0.71
CA ALA A 248 -21.01 3.78 -1.25
C ALA A 248 -21.98 2.71 -0.72
N THR A 249 -23.19 3.14 -0.35
CA THR A 249 -24.31 2.27 0.04
C THR A 249 -24.93 1.55 -1.18
N ASP A 250 -25.83 0.58 -0.91
CA ASP A 250 -26.70 0.01 -1.95
C ASP A 250 -27.86 1.00 -2.28
N PRO A 251 -28.13 1.28 -3.57
CA PRO A 251 -29.23 2.17 -3.96
C PRO A 251 -30.62 1.79 -3.41
N ALA A 252 -30.87 0.50 -3.17
CA ALA A 252 -32.13 0.04 -2.59
C ALA A 252 -32.25 0.48 -1.12
N PHE A 253 -31.17 0.47 -0.37
CA PHE A 253 -31.11 1.01 0.99
C PHE A 253 -31.38 2.52 0.99
N ASP A 254 -30.69 3.27 0.13
CA ASP A 254 -30.86 4.72 0.01
C ASP A 254 -32.32 5.09 -0.27
N ASN A 255 -32.92 4.44 -1.27
CA ASN A 255 -34.28 4.79 -1.71
C ASN A 255 -35.37 4.35 -0.73
N LYS A 256 -35.22 3.15 -0.14
CA LYS A 256 -36.32 2.55 0.66
C LYS A 256 -36.27 2.90 2.13
N LEU A 257 -35.10 3.15 2.69
CA LEU A 257 -34.93 3.41 4.12
C LEU A 257 -34.33 4.78 4.41
N LEU A 258 -33.22 5.13 3.79
CA LEU A 258 -32.49 6.35 4.13
C LEU A 258 -33.22 7.61 3.67
N ALA A 259 -33.66 7.69 2.43
CA ALA A 259 -34.33 8.88 1.91
C ALA A 259 -35.62 9.22 2.66
N PRO A 260 -36.50 8.27 3.04
CA PRO A 260 -37.65 8.58 3.92
C PRO A 260 -37.23 9.08 5.29
N ALA A 261 -36.19 8.53 5.92
CA ALA A 261 -35.69 8.96 7.21
C ALA A 261 -35.09 10.38 7.15
N MET A 262 -34.34 10.71 6.09
CA MET A 262 -33.81 12.05 5.84
C MET A 262 -34.93 13.07 5.61
N ALA A 263 -35.97 12.71 4.83
CA ALA A 263 -37.14 13.57 4.65
C ALA A 263 -37.89 13.82 5.98
N ALA A 264 -37.98 12.81 6.84
CA ALA A 264 -38.55 12.97 8.18
C ALA A 264 -37.72 13.91 9.07
N PHE A 265 -36.38 13.83 8.97
CA PHE A 265 -35.45 14.74 9.65
C PHE A 265 -35.64 16.18 9.16
N ASP A 266 -35.70 16.41 7.86
CA ASP A 266 -35.90 17.72 7.26
C ASP A 266 -37.28 18.32 7.67
N ALA A 267 -38.31 17.50 7.65
CA ALA A 267 -39.64 17.91 8.12
C ALA A 267 -39.66 18.26 9.62
N ALA A 268 -38.92 17.51 10.44
CA ALA A 268 -38.79 17.79 11.86
C ALA A 268 -38.03 19.11 12.13
N ARG A 269 -37.08 19.50 11.30
CA ARG A 269 -36.34 20.78 11.37
C ARG A 269 -37.10 21.96 10.77
N ALA A 270 -38.13 21.70 9.97
CA ALA A 270 -38.88 22.75 9.31
C ALA A 270 -39.44 23.79 10.33
N GLY A 271 -39.40 25.08 9.94
CA GLY A 271 -39.82 26.19 10.81
C GLY A 271 -38.79 26.60 11.87
N GLY A 272 -37.52 26.23 11.70
CA GLY A 272 -36.39 26.66 12.56
C GLY A 272 -36.37 25.97 13.93
N ARG A 273 -36.92 24.76 14.04
CA ARG A 273 -36.84 23.99 15.29
C ARG A 273 -35.39 23.68 15.66
N PRO A 274 -34.99 23.85 16.91
CA PRO A 274 -33.66 23.55 17.37
C PRO A 274 -33.38 22.04 17.32
N ARG A 275 -32.11 21.67 17.17
CA ARG A 275 -31.66 20.25 16.98
C ARG A 275 -31.98 19.38 18.21
N ASP A 276 -32.01 19.98 19.40
CA ASP A 276 -32.33 19.28 20.65
C ASP A 276 -33.83 19.04 20.87
N ALA A 277 -34.71 19.56 19.99
CA ALA A 277 -36.12 19.27 20.05
C ALA A 277 -36.42 17.77 19.85
N ALA A 278 -37.33 17.23 20.67
CA ALA A 278 -37.61 15.78 20.68
C ALA A 278 -37.95 15.16 19.31
N PRO A 279 -38.71 15.82 18.41
CA PRO A 279 -38.96 15.28 17.06
C PRO A 279 -37.69 15.19 16.20
N VAL A 280 -36.81 16.21 16.28
CA VAL A 280 -35.54 16.25 15.52
C VAL A 280 -34.62 15.16 16.00
N ARG A 281 -34.41 15.02 17.31
CA ARG A 281 -33.58 13.96 17.88
C ARG A 281 -34.05 12.55 17.49
N ARG A 282 -35.36 12.30 17.52
CA ARG A 282 -35.90 10.98 17.10
C ARG A 282 -35.60 10.67 15.64
N ALA A 283 -35.72 11.66 14.76
CA ALA A 283 -35.42 11.49 13.35
C ALA A 283 -33.90 11.26 13.13
N GLU A 284 -33.05 11.97 13.87
CA GLU A 284 -31.60 11.78 13.85
C GLU A 284 -31.19 10.41 14.40
N GLU A 285 -31.80 9.95 15.50
CA GLU A 285 -31.58 8.62 16.08
C GLU A 285 -31.95 7.50 15.10
N GLU A 286 -33.04 7.64 14.33
CA GLU A 286 -33.43 6.68 13.30
C GLU A 286 -32.39 6.62 12.16
N ILE A 287 -31.90 7.77 11.68
CA ILE A 287 -30.84 7.81 10.66
C ILE A 287 -29.56 7.19 11.22
N ARG A 288 -29.20 7.52 12.46
CA ARG A 288 -28.02 6.92 13.13
C ARG A 288 -28.11 5.40 13.18
N ARG A 289 -29.25 4.86 13.58
CA ARG A 289 -29.49 3.41 13.64
C ARG A 289 -29.33 2.76 12.26
N LEU A 290 -29.92 3.35 11.21
CA LEU A 290 -29.84 2.85 9.84
C LEU A 290 -28.39 2.85 9.32
N VAL A 291 -27.67 3.93 9.53
CA VAL A 291 -26.28 4.11 9.09
C VAL A 291 -25.34 3.17 9.86
N GLU A 292 -25.54 3.01 11.16
CA GLU A 292 -24.77 2.09 12.00
C GLU A 292 -24.97 0.64 11.54
N GLU A 293 -26.20 0.20 11.27
CA GLU A 293 -26.53 -1.13 10.78
C GLU A 293 -25.83 -1.42 9.44
N GLN A 294 -25.67 -0.43 8.56
CA GLN A 294 -24.94 -0.58 7.30
C GLN A 294 -23.43 -0.80 7.49
N MET A 295 -22.84 -0.20 8.52
CA MET A 295 -21.39 -0.29 8.75
C MET A 295 -20.96 -1.44 9.68
N ALA A 296 -21.83 -1.89 10.58
CA ALA A 296 -21.48 -2.85 11.64
C ALA A 296 -20.95 -4.19 11.10
N GLY A 297 -21.49 -4.67 10.00
CA GLY A 297 -21.00 -5.87 9.30
C GLY A 297 -19.57 -5.66 8.77
N THR A 298 -19.37 -4.59 8.04
CA THR A 298 -18.06 -4.23 7.46
C THR A 298 -17.01 -3.98 8.54
N TRP A 299 -17.38 -3.33 9.65
CA TRP A 299 -16.50 -3.14 10.80
C TRP A 299 -15.94 -4.48 11.32
N ARG A 300 -16.83 -5.46 11.58
CA ARG A 300 -16.41 -6.81 12.01
C ARG A 300 -15.53 -7.49 10.97
N SER A 301 -15.87 -7.35 9.69
CA SER A 301 -15.10 -7.94 8.58
C SER A 301 -13.69 -7.37 8.47
N VAL A 302 -13.47 -6.07 8.73
CA VAL A 302 -12.11 -5.49 8.74
C VAL A 302 -11.28 -6.10 9.88
N TRP A 303 -11.84 -6.23 11.07
CA TRP A 303 -11.13 -6.86 12.18
C TRP A 303 -10.84 -8.34 11.94
N GLN A 304 -11.77 -9.07 11.32
CA GLN A 304 -11.55 -10.45 10.89
C GLN A 304 -10.41 -10.55 9.85
N ALA A 305 -10.35 -9.62 8.91
CA ALA A 305 -9.25 -9.54 7.95
C ALA A 305 -7.90 -9.29 8.64
N ILE A 306 -7.84 -8.39 9.62
CA ILE A 306 -6.64 -8.14 10.42
C ILE A 306 -6.22 -9.41 11.19
N ASP A 307 -7.16 -10.12 11.80
CA ASP A 307 -6.87 -11.35 12.51
C ASP A 307 -6.33 -12.44 11.60
N LEU A 308 -6.93 -12.64 10.41
CA LEU A 308 -6.41 -13.57 9.40
C LEU A 308 -4.99 -13.24 8.98
N LEU A 309 -4.71 -11.96 8.72
CA LEU A 309 -3.36 -11.53 8.34
C LEU A 309 -2.35 -11.71 9.49
N ARG A 310 -2.78 -11.60 10.73
CA ARG A 310 -1.93 -11.85 11.91
C ARG A 310 -1.57 -13.33 12.11
N THR A 311 -2.30 -14.25 11.50
CA THR A 311 -1.92 -15.67 11.51
C THR A 311 -0.65 -15.95 10.71
N LEU A 312 -0.31 -15.06 9.75
CA LEU A 312 0.91 -15.16 8.96
C LEU A 312 2.07 -14.47 9.69
N PRO A 313 3.25 -15.11 9.80
CA PRO A 313 4.43 -14.44 10.32
C PRO A 313 4.82 -13.27 9.41
N PRO A 314 5.44 -12.20 9.93
CA PRO A 314 5.95 -11.13 9.11
C PRO A 314 7.16 -11.61 8.29
N GLY A 315 7.27 -11.16 7.04
CA GLY A 315 8.48 -11.34 6.24
C GLY A 315 9.66 -10.58 6.88
N GLU A 316 10.89 -11.08 6.72
CA GLU A 316 12.10 -10.54 7.37
C GLU A 316 12.33 -9.05 7.07
N ARG A 317 11.91 -8.59 5.88
CA ARG A 317 12.14 -7.21 5.42
C ARG A 317 10.97 -6.26 5.67
N VAL A 318 9.92 -6.72 6.34
CA VAL A 318 8.74 -5.90 6.69
C VAL A 318 9.14 -4.74 7.59
N GLU A 319 10.00 -4.99 8.60
CA GLU A 319 10.46 -3.95 9.51
C GLU A 319 11.28 -2.87 8.79
N GLN A 320 12.09 -3.25 7.81
CA GLN A 320 12.82 -2.29 6.98
C GLN A 320 11.89 -1.37 6.18
N ARG A 321 10.76 -1.90 5.70
CA ARG A 321 9.72 -1.11 5.00
C ARG A 321 8.99 -0.19 5.97
N TRP A 322 8.68 -0.69 7.17
CA TRP A 322 8.04 0.12 8.21
C TRP A 322 8.93 1.28 8.68
N THR A 323 10.23 1.05 8.83
CA THR A 323 11.18 2.12 9.14
C THR A 323 11.12 3.27 8.12
N ARG A 324 10.90 2.99 6.82
CA ARG A 324 10.70 4.05 5.81
C ARG A 324 9.38 4.80 5.99
N ASP A 325 8.34 4.12 6.45
CA ASP A 325 7.08 4.78 6.80
C ASP A 325 7.25 5.68 8.03
N ARG A 326 8.00 5.24 9.04
CA ARG A 326 8.37 6.06 10.20
C ARG A 326 9.11 7.34 9.77
N TRP A 327 10.08 7.24 8.86
CA TRP A 327 10.77 8.40 8.28
C TRP A 327 9.81 9.35 7.54
N SER A 328 8.88 8.79 6.78
CA SER A 328 7.88 9.59 6.05
C SER A 328 6.94 10.33 7.01
N PHE A 329 6.49 9.65 8.07
CA PHE A 329 5.65 10.23 9.11
C PHE A 329 6.39 11.34 9.86
N THR A 330 7.62 11.08 10.33
CA THR A 330 8.45 12.05 11.03
C THR A 330 8.67 13.31 10.18
N GLY A 331 9.06 13.15 8.93
CA GLY A 331 9.26 14.30 8.04
C GLY A 331 7.98 15.07 7.75
N HIS A 332 6.80 14.43 7.74
CA HIS A 332 5.53 15.15 7.60
C HIS A 332 5.16 15.89 8.89
N ARG A 333 5.33 15.26 10.07
CA ARG A 333 5.18 15.89 11.38
C ARG A 333 6.01 17.18 11.46
N ASP A 334 7.27 17.10 11.07
CA ASP A 334 8.20 18.25 11.17
C ASP A 334 7.77 19.40 10.27
N ARG A 335 7.34 19.13 9.04
CA ARG A 335 6.77 20.14 8.13
C ARG A 335 5.49 20.78 8.69
N VAL A 336 4.60 19.97 9.28
CA VAL A 336 3.39 20.50 9.92
C VAL A 336 3.75 21.41 11.08
N ARG A 337 4.68 21.00 11.94
CA ARG A 337 5.16 21.80 13.10
C ARG A 337 5.90 23.07 12.69
N ALA A 338 6.63 23.02 11.59
CA ALA A 338 7.30 24.20 11.01
C ALA A 338 6.32 25.19 10.35
N GLY A 339 5.02 24.89 10.30
CA GLY A 339 4.03 25.75 9.65
C GLY A 339 4.15 25.80 8.14
N GLU A 340 4.80 24.79 7.51
CA GLU A 340 4.87 24.73 6.06
C GLU A 340 3.46 24.66 5.44
N PRO A 341 3.27 25.20 4.22
CA PRO A 341 1.98 25.16 3.55
C PRO A 341 1.52 23.72 3.28
N PRO A 342 0.21 23.46 3.16
CA PRO A 342 -0.30 22.15 2.79
C PRO A 342 0.19 21.73 1.39
N GLN A 343 0.19 20.42 1.13
CA GLN A 343 0.59 19.85 -0.16
C GLN A 343 -0.21 20.51 -1.31
N PRO A 344 0.43 20.88 -2.42
CA PRO A 344 -0.25 21.51 -3.54
C PRO A 344 -1.32 20.59 -4.14
N ARG A 345 -2.31 21.17 -4.81
CA ARG A 345 -3.37 20.41 -5.49
C ARG A 345 -2.84 19.61 -6.67
N ARG A 346 -1.84 20.17 -7.37
CA ARG A 346 -1.16 19.57 -8.51
C ARG A 346 0.34 19.65 -8.30
N ASP A 347 1.02 18.60 -8.68
CA ASP A 347 2.46 18.62 -8.79
C ASP A 347 2.86 19.29 -10.11
N ASP A 348 3.95 20.03 -10.10
CA ASP A 348 4.61 20.40 -11.35
C ASP A 348 5.19 19.14 -12.04
N ALA A 349 5.58 19.28 -13.32
CA ALA A 349 6.02 18.14 -14.11
C ALA A 349 7.27 17.44 -13.54
N VAL A 350 8.22 18.19 -12.97
CA VAL A 350 9.45 17.64 -12.38
C VAL A 350 9.12 16.87 -11.11
N THR A 351 8.33 17.46 -10.21
CA THR A 351 7.87 16.80 -8.98
C THR A 351 7.07 15.54 -9.29
N ALA A 352 6.18 15.58 -10.30
CA ALA A 352 5.41 14.41 -10.72
C ALA A 352 6.31 13.29 -11.25
N ALA A 353 7.31 13.62 -12.08
CA ALA A 353 8.29 12.67 -12.60
C ALA A 353 9.17 12.08 -11.49
N GLN A 354 9.61 12.88 -10.52
CA GLN A 354 10.35 12.42 -9.35
C GLN A 354 9.53 11.44 -8.50
N LYS A 355 8.26 11.76 -8.23
CA LYS A 355 7.34 10.88 -7.49
C LYS A 355 7.12 9.56 -8.23
N LEU A 356 7.00 9.59 -9.58
CA LEU A 356 6.87 8.38 -10.39
C LEU A 356 8.14 7.53 -10.30
N ALA A 357 9.31 8.13 -10.51
CA ALA A 357 10.60 7.44 -10.41
C ALA A 357 10.83 6.78 -9.03
N VAL A 358 10.44 7.47 -7.94
CA VAL A 358 10.48 6.90 -6.60
C VAL A 358 9.55 5.70 -6.49
N ARG A 359 8.32 5.77 -7.01
CA ARG A 359 7.37 4.65 -6.97
C ARG A 359 7.85 3.45 -7.76
N GLU A 360 8.43 3.65 -8.94
CA GLU A 360 9.02 2.57 -9.75
C GLU A 360 10.18 1.89 -9.03
N THR A 361 11.08 2.67 -8.42
CA THR A 361 12.20 2.13 -7.63
C THR A 361 11.71 1.35 -6.40
N GLU A 362 10.73 1.89 -5.67
CA GLU A 362 10.14 1.20 -4.52
C GLU A 362 9.34 -0.03 -4.92
N GLN A 363 8.72 -0.05 -6.13
CA GLN A 363 8.05 -1.26 -6.64
C GLN A 363 9.07 -2.37 -6.94
N ALA A 364 10.15 -2.06 -7.65
CA ALA A 364 11.20 -3.02 -7.93
C ALA A 364 11.83 -3.59 -6.64
N ARG A 365 12.05 -2.70 -5.66
CA ARG A 365 12.55 -3.11 -4.34
C ARG A 365 11.57 -4.00 -3.58
N LEU A 366 10.28 -3.64 -3.59
CA LEU A 366 9.24 -4.44 -2.95
C LEU A 366 9.14 -5.83 -3.57
N ASP A 367 9.12 -5.91 -4.89
CA ASP A 367 9.04 -7.17 -5.64
C ASP A 367 10.22 -8.10 -5.31
N ALA A 368 11.43 -7.54 -5.21
CA ALA A 368 12.61 -8.28 -4.79
C ALA A 368 12.51 -8.75 -3.33
N GLN A 369 12.10 -7.86 -2.43
CA GLN A 369 11.97 -8.19 -1.00
C GLN A 369 10.88 -9.23 -0.74
N GLU A 370 9.72 -9.14 -1.42
CA GLU A 370 8.65 -10.14 -1.30
C GLU A 370 9.13 -11.53 -1.77
N ALA A 371 9.91 -11.59 -2.87
CA ALA A 371 10.48 -12.86 -3.35
C ALA A 371 11.54 -13.44 -2.41
N LEU A 372 12.34 -12.58 -1.77
CA LEU A 372 13.37 -13.01 -0.81
C LEU A 372 12.80 -13.42 0.55
N ASP A 373 11.66 -12.84 0.95
CA ASP A 373 10.99 -13.13 2.21
C ASP A 373 10.11 -14.39 2.14
N ASP A 374 9.64 -14.75 0.93
CA ASP A 374 8.61 -15.78 0.75
C ASP A 374 8.99 -16.83 -0.30
N PRO A 375 9.22 -18.09 0.10
CA PRO A 375 9.55 -19.17 -0.81
C PRO A 375 8.49 -19.38 -1.92
N LEU A 376 7.22 -19.12 -1.64
CA LEU A 376 6.14 -19.27 -2.62
C LEU A 376 6.23 -18.18 -3.70
N VAL A 377 6.52 -16.94 -3.30
CA VAL A 377 6.75 -15.83 -4.24
C VAL A 377 8.01 -16.10 -5.05
N MET A 378 9.10 -16.58 -4.43
CA MET A 378 10.34 -16.96 -5.11
C MET A 378 10.11 -18.10 -6.12
N ALA A 379 9.29 -19.10 -5.79
CA ALA A 379 8.92 -20.15 -6.74
C ALA A 379 8.21 -19.58 -7.97
N GLY A 380 7.37 -18.57 -7.80
CA GLY A 380 6.76 -17.83 -8.89
C GLY A 380 7.77 -17.13 -9.80
N ARG A 381 8.84 -16.54 -9.21
CA ARG A 381 9.95 -15.92 -9.96
C ARG A 381 10.79 -16.96 -10.73
N ARG A 382 11.01 -18.12 -10.11
CA ARG A 382 11.70 -19.25 -10.77
C ARG A 382 10.91 -19.75 -11.98
N LEU A 383 9.60 -19.95 -11.83
CA LEU A 383 8.71 -20.33 -12.94
C LEU A 383 8.67 -19.30 -14.07
N ALA A 384 8.85 -18.02 -13.75
CA ALA A 384 8.95 -16.94 -14.74
C ALA A 384 10.34 -16.82 -15.38
N GLY A 385 11.32 -17.60 -14.94
CA GLY A 385 12.70 -17.50 -15.39
C GLY A 385 13.46 -16.27 -14.87
N GLU A 386 12.91 -15.57 -13.88
CA GLU A 386 13.51 -14.40 -13.24
C GLU A 386 14.42 -14.77 -12.05
N ALA A 387 14.40 -16.03 -11.65
CA ALA A 387 15.27 -16.62 -10.64
C ALA A 387 15.52 -18.09 -10.99
N PHE A 388 16.56 -18.67 -10.41
CA PHE A 388 16.86 -20.10 -10.52
C PHE A 388 17.60 -20.60 -9.28
N GLU A 389 17.39 -21.84 -8.96
CA GLU A 389 18.10 -22.57 -7.91
C GLU A 389 18.89 -23.70 -8.54
N GLY A 390 20.13 -23.88 -8.14
CA GLY A 390 21.00 -24.94 -8.67
C GLY A 390 21.96 -25.49 -7.64
N GLU A 391 22.43 -26.72 -7.89
CA GLU A 391 23.51 -27.34 -7.14
C GLU A 391 24.84 -26.98 -7.76
N VAL A 392 25.81 -26.57 -6.94
CA VAL A 392 27.15 -26.26 -7.37
C VAL A 392 27.89 -27.58 -7.71
N THR A 393 28.24 -27.76 -8.97
CA THR A 393 28.95 -28.96 -9.45
C THR A 393 30.46 -28.78 -9.46
N GLU A 394 30.94 -27.55 -9.72
CA GLU A 394 32.36 -27.22 -9.79
C GLU A 394 32.62 -25.76 -9.41
N VAL A 395 33.76 -25.50 -8.79
CA VAL A 395 34.27 -24.14 -8.51
C VAL A 395 35.73 -24.07 -8.98
N VAL A 396 36.01 -23.15 -9.92
CA VAL A 396 37.35 -22.89 -10.44
C VAL A 396 37.79 -21.50 -10.00
N MET A 397 38.89 -21.43 -9.27
CA MET A 397 39.43 -20.16 -8.80
C MET A 397 40.11 -19.40 -9.93
N GLU A 398 39.62 -18.19 -10.20
CA GLU A 398 40.23 -17.20 -11.10
C GLU A 398 40.50 -15.89 -10.37
N TRP A 399 41.36 -15.05 -10.93
CA TRP A 399 41.70 -13.73 -10.39
C TRP A 399 41.69 -12.66 -11.48
N THR A 400 41.54 -11.42 -11.09
CA THR A 400 41.67 -10.30 -12.03
C THR A 400 43.12 -10.13 -12.47
N ASP A 401 43.29 -9.75 -13.75
CA ASP A 401 44.59 -9.37 -14.31
C ASP A 401 44.93 -7.91 -13.93
N SER A 402 45.34 -7.71 -12.68
CA SER A 402 45.68 -6.41 -12.13
C SER A 402 46.88 -6.47 -11.21
N LYS A 403 47.51 -5.31 -10.90
CA LYS A 403 48.67 -5.24 -9.96
C LYS A 403 48.35 -5.79 -8.56
N ARG A 404 47.05 -5.82 -8.19
CA ARG A 404 46.53 -6.44 -6.97
C ARG A 404 45.42 -7.39 -7.38
N PRO A 405 45.71 -8.66 -7.68
CA PRO A 405 44.73 -9.61 -8.11
C PRO A 405 43.61 -9.79 -7.07
N SER A 406 42.36 -9.66 -7.50
CA SER A 406 41.18 -9.96 -6.69
C SER A 406 40.52 -11.24 -7.17
N PRO A 407 39.95 -12.09 -6.29
CA PRO A 407 39.34 -13.34 -6.69
C PRO A 407 38.13 -13.11 -7.60
N ARG A 408 37.97 -13.98 -8.61
CA ARG A 408 36.88 -14.01 -9.59
C ARG A 408 36.49 -15.45 -9.92
N PRO A 409 36.12 -16.25 -8.90
CA PRO A 409 35.88 -17.67 -9.13
C PRO A 409 34.73 -17.88 -10.13
N LEU A 410 34.89 -18.91 -10.94
CA LEU A 410 33.85 -19.49 -11.78
C LEU A 410 33.13 -20.56 -10.99
N VAL A 411 31.82 -20.46 -10.95
CA VAL A 411 30.91 -21.40 -10.27
C VAL A 411 30.04 -22.05 -11.32
N THR A 412 30.17 -23.36 -11.49
CA THR A 412 29.29 -24.15 -12.35
C THR A 412 28.11 -24.67 -11.54
N LEU A 413 26.90 -24.45 -12.03
CA LEU A 413 25.63 -24.83 -11.40
C LEU A 413 24.86 -25.78 -12.31
N SER A 414 24.28 -26.83 -11.74
CA SER A 414 23.25 -27.66 -12.38
C SER A 414 21.87 -27.25 -11.87
N THR A 415 20.95 -26.89 -12.77
CA THR A 415 19.61 -26.42 -12.42
C THR A 415 18.55 -27.07 -13.29
N GLN A 416 17.35 -27.26 -12.70
CA GLN A 416 16.12 -27.66 -13.41
C GLN A 416 15.28 -26.44 -13.85
N ASP A 417 15.61 -25.24 -13.36
CA ASP A 417 14.92 -24.01 -13.74
C ASP A 417 15.41 -23.53 -15.12
N VAL A 418 14.58 -22.73 -15.79
CA VAL A 418 14.84 -22.16 -17.11
C VAL A 418 15.01 -20.65 -16.99
N PRO A 419 16.19 -20.16 -16.54
CA PRO A 419 16.39 -18.72 -16.37
C PRO A 419 16.45 -17.99 -17.72
N GLN A 420 15.86 -16.78 -17.77
CA GLN A 420 15.88 -15.92 -18.96
C GLN A 420 17.23 -15.18 -19.09
N LEU A 421 18.32 -15.93 -19.26
CA LEU A 421 19.66 -15.38 -19.46
C LEU A 421 20.00 -15.29 -20.95
N ALA A 422 20.49 -14.12 -21.39
CA ALA A 422 20.90 -13.92 -22.77
C ALA A 422 22.19 -14.70 -23.09
N GLU A 423 22.22 -15.39 -24.22
CA GLU A 423 23.36 -16.21 -24.65
C GLU A 423 24.67 -15.44 -24.86
N ALA A 424 24.56 -14.15 -25.20
CA ALA A 424 25.70 -13.30 -25.55
C ALA A 424 26.61 -12.91 -24.36
N GLY A 425 26.35 -13.44 -23.17
CA GLY A 425 27.11 -13.11 -21.96
C GLY A 425 26.80 -11.70 -21.41
N GLY A 426 27.09 -11.46 -20.13
CA GLY A 426 27.03 -10.13 -19.53
C GLY A 426 25.80 -9.83 -18.66
N GLY A 427 24.83 -10.73 -18.57
CA GLY A 427 23.75 -10.61 -17.59
C GLY A 427 24.30 -10.75 -16.16
N LYS A 428 23.93 -9.82 -15.27
CA LYS A 428 24.23 -9.95 -13.85
C LYS A 428 23.13 -10.75 -13.17
N VAL A 429 23.56 -11.60 -12.24
CA VAL A 429 22.68 -12.33 -11.34
C VAL A 429 23.09 -12.04 -9.89
N PHE A 430 22.16 -12.20 -8.98
CA PHE A 430 22.33 -11.78 -7.60
C PHE A 430 21.90 -12.88 -6.63
N ARG A 431 22.61 -13.03 -5.51
CA ARG A 431 22.20 -13.88 -4.39
C ARG A 431 22.35 -13.15 -3.06
N VAL A 432 21.67 -13.64 -2.04
CA VAL A 432 21.88 -13.20 -0.66
C VAL A 432 23.08 -13.93 -0.08
N LEU A 433 23.99 -13.17 0.52
CA LEU A 433 25.15 -13.66 1.27
C LEU A 433 25.22 -12.84 2.57
N ASP A 434 25.02 -13.49 3.72
CA ASP A 434 25.05 -12.85 5.06
C ASP A 434 24.22 -11.55 5.12
N GLY A 435 22.99 -11.61 4.63
CA GLY A 435 22.07 -10.46 4.60
C GLY A 435 22.43 -9.35 3.59
N LYS A 436 23.45 -9.57 2.74
CA LYS A 436 23.88 -8.63 1.71
C LYS A 436 23.79 -9.27 0.32
N THR A 437 23.68 -8.42 -0.69
CA THR A 437 23.65 -8.87 -2.08
C THR A 437 25.06 -9.15 -2.60
N GLN A 438 25.30 -10.36 -3.09
CA GLN A 438 26.48 -10.72 -3.89
C GLN A 438 26.07 -10.80 -5.35
N SER A 439 26.88 -10.26 -6.24
CA SER A 439 26.66 -10.28 -7.69
C SER A 439 27.60 -11.25 -8.41
N ALA A 440 27.08 -11.84 -9.50
CA ALA A 440 27.87 -12.63 -10.45
C ALA A 440 27.50 -12.25 -11.89
N ALA A 441 28.42 -12.45 -12.81
CA ALA A 441 28.18 -12.36 -14.24
C ALA A 441 27.88 -13.74 -14.81
N PHE A 442 26.85 -13.84 -15.62
CA PHE A 442 26.60 -15.03 -16.41
C PHE A 442 27.65 -15.15 -17.53
N VAL A 443 28.34 -16.29 -17.60
CA VAL A 443 29.39 -16.56 -18.57
C VAL A 443 28.85 -17.36 -19.75
N GLY A 444 28.00 -18.36 -19.51
CA GLY A 444 27.41 -19.19 -20.55
C GLY A 444 26.85 -20.50 -20.03
N TYR A 445 26.28 -21.28 -20.92
CA TYR A 445 25.84 -22.64 -20.64
C TYR A 445 26.94 -23.63 -21.00
N LEU A 446 27.06 -24.73 -20.26
CA LEU A 446 27.93 -25.85 -20.58
C LEU A 446 27.16 -26.91 -21.37
N GLY A 447 27.69 -27.30 -22.56
CA GLY A 447 27.07 -28.30 -23.43
C GLY A 447 26.10 -27.69 -24.46
N ALA A 448 25.53 -28.55 -25.31
CA ALA A 448 24.63 -28.16 -26.40
C ALA A 448 23.17 -27.98 -25.98
N ALA A 449 22.82 -28.36 -24.76
CA ALA A 449 21.47 -28.30 -24.27
C ALA A 449 21.12 -26.87 -23.78
N ARG A 450 20.19 -26.24 -24.47
CA ARG A 450 19.55 -25.00 -24.00
C ARG A 450 18.45 -25.30 -22.98
N PRO A 451 18.10 -24.34 -22.10
CA PRO A 451 16.90 -24.47 -21.31
C PRO A 451 15.68 -24.68 -22.22
N GLY A 452 14.99 -25.80 -22.06
CA GLY A 452 13.85 -26.20 -22.91
C GLY A 452 14.17 -27.27 -23.98
N ASP A 453 15.47 -27.51 -24.31
CA ASP A 453 15.88 -28.56 -25.28
C ASP A 453 16.34 -29.84 -24.57
N ALA A 454 16.43 -29.85 -23.24
CA ALA A 454 16.85 -31.00 -22.46
C ALA A 454 15.77 -32.07 -22.47
N ASP A 455 16.03 -33.15 -23.18
CA ASP A 455 15.23 -34.36 -23.15
C ASP A 455 15.39 -35.05 -21.79
N ASP A 456 14.26 -35.41 -21.17
CA ASP A 456 14.14 -36.29 -20.01
C ASP A 456 15.06 -36.07 -18.79
N GLY A 457 14.86 -34.99 -18.06
CA GLY A 457 15.28 -34.93 -16.64
C GLY A 457 16.74 -34.57 -16.37
N GLN A 458 17.55 -34.26 -17.36
CA GLN A 458 18.91 -33.72 -17.16
C GLN A 458 18.81 -32.19 -17.00
N GLY A 459 19.23 -31.68 -15.81
CA GLY A 459 19.35 -30.26 -15.54
C GLY A 459 20.32 -29.54 -16.47
N VAL A 460 20.08 -28.27 -16.72
CA VAL A 460 20.96 -27.42 -17.51
C VAL A 460 22.15 -27.00 -16.65
N GLN A 461 23.37 -27.04 -17.23
CA GLN A 461 24.55 -26.52 -16.55
C GLN A 461 24.89 -25.11 -17.04
N LEU A 462 25.11 -24.20 -16.10
CA LEU A 462 25.48 -22.81 -16.37
C LEU A 462 26.70 -22.39 -15.53
N VAL A 463 27.46 -21.43 -16.04
CA VAL A 463 28.67 -20.91 -15.40
C VAL A 463 28.46 -19.45 -15.01
N LEU A 464 28.73 -19.15 -13.75
CA LEU A 464 28.72 -17.81 -13.19
C LEU A 464 30.10 -17.38 -12.73
N ARG A 465 30.51 -16.15 -13.00
CA ARG A 465 31.71 -15.52 -12.44
C ARG A 465 31.33 -14.59 -11.30
N LEU A 466 31.78 -14.90 -10.09
CA LEU A 466 31.53 -14.01 -8.94
C LEU A 466 32.27 -12.68 -9.13
N LEU A 467 31.61 -11.57 -8.78
CA LEU A 467 32.11 -10.21 -9.02
C LEU A 467 32.53 -9.46 -7.76
N ASP A 468 31.88 -9.75 -6.63
CA ASP A 468 32.06 -8.99 -5.40
C ASP A 468 31.85 -9.83 -4.12
N ARG A 469 32.00 -9.21 -2.95
CA ARG A 469 31.75 -9.79 -1.62
C ARG A 469 32.67 -10.96 -1.24
N MET A 470 33.83 -11.03 -1.79
CA MET A 470 34.85 -12.07 -1.48
C MET A 470 35.98 -11.53 -0.58
N GLY A 471 35.82 -10.34 0.01
CA GLY A 471 36.86 -9.67 0.77
C GLY A 471 37.82 -8.85 -0.08
N ARG A 472 38.84 -8.26 0.56
CA ARG A 472 39.89 -7.43 -0.10
C ARG A 472 41.22 -8.16 -0.30
N GLY A 473 41.32 -9.37 0.19
CA GLY A 473 42.52 -10.21 0.11
C GLY A 473 42.68 -10.92 -1.24
N ARG A 474 43.79 -11.60 -1.40
CA ARG A 474 44.04 -12.49 -2.54
C ARG A 474 43.22 -13.77 -2.42
N GLU A 475 42.98 -14.24 -1.19
CA GLU A 475 42.09 -15.37 -0.89
C GLU A 475 40.70 -14.87 -0.55
N PRO A 476 39.65 -15.56 -1.02
CA PRO A 476 38.27 -15.23 -0.64
C PRO A 476 38.07 -15.39 0.87
N GLU A 477 37.21 -14.53 1.44
CA GLU A 477 36.73 -14.72 2.81
C GLU A 477 35.96 -16.05 2.93
N PRO A 478 36.08 -16.78 4.05
CA PRO A 478 35.37 -18.04 4.25
C PRO A 478 33.85 -17.85 4.04
N GLY A 479 33.18 -18.78 3.37
CA GLY A 479 31.74 -18.73 3.06
C GLY A 479 31.35 -17.79 1.93
N SER A 480 32.25 -16.93 1.43
CA SER A 480 31.93 -15.97 0.35
C SER A 480 31.81 -16.63 -1.03
N VAL A 481 32.46 -17.78 -1.23
CA VAL A 481 32.37 -18.61 -2.43
C VAL A 481 31.59 -19.88 -2.06
N PRO A 482 30.57 -20.27 -2.82
CA PRO A 482 29.85 -21.51 -2.54
C PRO A 482 30.76 -22.72 -2.81
N GLU A 483 30.54 -23.80 -2.07
CA GLU A 483 31.30 -25.05 -2.23
C GLU A 483 30.55 -26.04 -3.12
N LYS A 484 31.27 -27.01 -3.66
CA LYS A 484 30.66 -28.09 -4.44
C LYS A 484 29.65 -28.87 -3.59
N GLY A 485 28.44 -29.04 -4.14
CA GLY A 485 27.28 -29.64 -3.45
C GLY A 485 26.35 -28.65 -2.80
N ASP A 486 26.73 -27.38 -2.67
CA ASP A 486 25.81 -26.33 -2.15
C ASP A 486 24.63 -26.10 -3.09
N ARG A 487 23.44 -25.91 -2.52
CA ARG A 487 22.29 -25.42 -3.25
C ARG A 487 22.18 -23.91 -3.07
N VAL A 488 22.22 -23.18 -4.19
CA VAL A 488 22.20 -21.72 -4.20
C VAL A 488 21.10 -21.19 -5.10
N CYS A 489 20.39 -20.17 -4.61
CA CYS A 489 19.37 -19.47 -5.39
C CYS A 489 19.93 -18.14 -5.90
N TRP A 490 19.78 -17.91 -7.21
CA TRP A 490 20.18 -16.69 -7.89
C TRP A 490 18.97 -16.01 -8.53
N THR A 491 18.95 -14.68 -8.54
CA THR A 491 17.92 -13.87 -9.17
C THR A 491 18.49 -13.03 -10.31
N LEU A 492 17.67 -12.71 -11.30
CA LEU A 492 18.02 -11.80 -12.38
C LEU A 492 17.71 -10.35 -12.02
N PHE A 493 17.02 -10.12 -10.90
CA PHE A 493 16.70 -8.80 -10.37
C PHE A 493 17.62 -8.45 -9.19
N GLU A 494 17.97 -7.17 -9.09
CA GLU A 494 18.80 -6.64 -8.01
C GLU A 494 17.98 -6.55 -6.71
N HIS A 495 18.57 -6.95 -5.57
CA HIS A 495 17.86 -6.99 -4.28
C HIS A 495 17.69 -5.60 -3.65
N ASP A 496 18.68 -4.73 -3.85
CA ASP A 496 18.68 -3.33 -3.40
C ASP A 496 18.97 -2.42 -4.59
N ALA A 497 17.93 -2.01 -5.29
CA ALA A 497 18.07 -1.01 -6.36
C ALA A 497 18.70 0.26 -5.79
N ARG A 498 19.93 0.56 -6.20
CA ARG A 498 20.65 1.74 -5.78
C ARG A 498 20.53 2.83 -6.85
N GLY A 499 19.89 3.91 -6.45
CA GLY A 499 19.70 5.10 -7.26
C GLY A 499 18.49 4.98 -8.21
N GLY A 500 17.55 5.89 -8.07
CA GLY A 500 16.48 6.05 -9.04
C GLY A 500 17.03 6.61 -10.37
N PRO A 501 16.21 6.64 -11.42
CA PRO A 501 16.57 7.26 -12.68
C PRO A 501 16.99 8.73 -12.43
N ARG A 502 18.10 9.14 -13.02
CA ARG A 502 18.50 10.55 -13.02
C ARG A 502 17.58 11.26 -14.01
N LEU A 503 16.72 12.10 -13.49
CA LEU A 503 15.94 12.99 -14.34
C LEU A 503 16.88 14.04 -14.96
N PRO A 504 16.64 14.44 -16.21
CA PRO A 504 17.37 15.53 -16.81
C PRO A 504 17.12 16.84 -16.04
N GLU A 505 18.07 17.76 -16.09
CA GLU A 505 17.87 19.09 -15.53
C GLU A 505 16.67 19.76 -16.21
N PRO A 506 15.91 20.63 -15.50
CA PRO A 506 14.72 21.28 -16.06
C PRO A 506 14.98 21.96 -17.41
N GLU A 507 16.13 22.62 -17.56
CA GLU A 507 16.54 23.32 -18.78
C GLU A 507 16.85 22.38 -19.95
N ALA A 508 17.23 21.13 -19.67
CA ALA A 508 17.54 20.11 -20.68
C ALA A 508 16.31 19.25 -21.05
N THR A 509 15.15 19.48 -20.41
CA THR A 509 13.96 18.68 -20.62
C THR A 509 13.11 19.26 -21.77
N PRO A 510 12.78 18.48 -22.81
CA PRO A 510 11.87 18.95 -23.87
C PRO A 510 10.45 19.00 -23.30
N TRP A 511 9.99 20.17 -22.94
CA TRP A 511 8.63 20.40 -22.45
C TRP A 511 7.65 20.45 -23.61
N THR A 512 6.66 19.59 -23.63
CA THR A 512 5.62 19.57 -24.66
C THR A 512 4.47 20.52 -24.37
N HIS A 513 4.36 21.01 -23.11
CA HIS A 513 3.29 21.88 -22.65
C HIS A 513 3.86 22.92 -21.67
N GLY A 514 3.90 24.19 -22.08
CA GLY A 514 4.11 25.34 -21.19
C GLY A 514 5.53 25.69 -20.77
N GLY A 515 6.58 25.13 -21.41
CA GLY A 515 7.97 25.49 -21.10
C GLY A 515 8.52 24.88 -19.80
N PRO A 516 9.80 25.14 -19.44
CA PRO A 516 10.42 24.63 -18.23
C PRO A 516 9.76 25.19 -16.97
N PRO A 517 9.77 24.42 -15.83
CA PRO A 517 9.25 24.94 -14.56
C PRO A 517 10.05 26.17 -14.14
N GLY A 518 9.43 27.29 -13.99
CA GLY A 518 10.04 28.57 -13.64
C GLY A 518 9.62 29.73 -14.54
N GLU A 519 9.39 29.51 -15.83
CA GLU A 519 8.88 30.56 -16.71
C GLU A 519 7.37 30.77 -16.58
N SER A 520 6.63 29.76 -16.10
CA SER A 520 5.19 29.85 -15.81
C SER A 520 4.86 30.32 -14.39
N ALA A 521 5.83 30.60 -13.54
CA ALA A 521 5.61 31.10 -12.17
C ALA A 521 4.98 32.52 -12.12
N GLY A 522 4.75 33.16 -13.27
CA GLY A 522 4.10 34.48 -13.37
C GLY A 522 2.57 34.45 -13.38
N ALA A 523 1.95 33.30 -13.59
CA ALA A 523 0.50 33.16 -13.55
C ALA A 523 0.15 31.99 -12.61
N VAL A 524 0.03 32.27 -11.34
CA VAL A 524 -0.80 31.44 -10.44
C VAL A 524 -2.23 31.60 -10.96
N THR A 525 -2.58 30.87 -12.02
CA THR A 525 -3.98 30.62 -12.32
C THR A 525 -4.52 29.92 -11.07
N ALA A 526 -5.45 30.57 -10.40
CA ALA A 526 -6.20 29.92 -9.34
C ALA A 526 -6.61 28.53 -9.87
N ASP A 527 -6.28 27.47 -9.16
CA ASP A 527 -6.70 26.13 -9.54
C ASP A 527 -8.19 26.16 -9.83
N ALA A 528 -8.60 25.62 -10.97
CA ALA A 528 -10.01 25.56 -11.32
C ALA A 528 -10.76 24.86 -10.16
N VAL A 529 -11.89 25.42 -9.78
CA VAL A 529 -12.79 24.79 -8.80
C VAL A 529 -13.14 23.41 -9.33
N THR A 530 -12.87 22.40 -8.53
CA THR A 530 -13.17 20.99 -8.83
C THR A 530 -14.32 20.53 -7.94
N ASP A 531 -14.93 19.37 -8.27
CA ASP A 531 -15.97 18.75 -7.41
C ASP A 531 -15.47 18.53 -5.97
N GLU A 532 -14.15 18.40 -5.78
CA GLU A 532 -13.52 18.28 -4.47
C GLU A 532 -13.61 19.60 -3.64
N ASP A 533 -13.77 20.71 -4.29
CA ASP A 533 -13.92 22.03 -3.65
C ASP A 533 -15.37 22.32 -3.26
N LEU A 534 -16.32 21.52 -3.76
CA LEU A 534 -17.75 21.65 -3.50
C LEU A 534 -18.23 20.84 -2.29
N LEU A 535 -17.33 20.11 -1.63
CA LEU A 535 -17.62 19.35 -0.41
C LEU A 535 -17.90 20.25 0.78
#